data_dfca6a293b5fe2d38ff053e1c7597d76
#
_entry.id   dfca6a293b5fe2d38ff053e1c7597d76
#
_cell.length_a   1.000
_cell.length_b   1.000
_cell.length_c   1.000
_cell.angle_alpha   90.00
_cell.angle_beta   90.00
_cell.angle_gamma   90.00
#
_symmetry.space_group_name_H-M   'P 1'
#
loop_
_entity.id
_entity.type
_entity.pdbx_description
1 polymer ?
#
loop_
_entity_poly.entity_id
_entity_poly.type
_entity_poly.pdbx_seq_one_letter_code
_entity_poly.pdbx_strand_id
1 'polypeptide(L)'
;MGTYLNDVKASIELTGTGRLQGYIGGSATNLGPIRIISLNAHLTGADGEITIHDATSASGDIKIHLKGGSASNDTLNFNFGGNGVYFGTAAYVTLSAIDSFTAYYG
;
A
#
# COMPACT_ATOMS: atom_id res chain seq x y z
N MET A 1 5.45 25.30 -14.03
CA MET A 1 5.33 24.70 -13.65
C MET A 1 5.15 24.03 -12.94
N GLY A 2 4.85 24.10 -13.12
CA GLY A 2 4.27 23.07 -12.40
C GLY A 2 5.12 22.22 -11.77
N THR A 3 5.33 22.46 -11.20
CA THR A 3 6.19 21.82 -10.42
C THR A 3 5.61 20.82 -9.55
N TYR A 4 4.71 20.09 -10.12
CA TYR A 4 4.09 19.08 -9.34
C TYR A 4 4.88 17.85 -9.49
N LEU A 5 6.04 17.86 -8.93
CA LEU A 5 6.93 16.76 -8.95
C LEU A 5 6.36 15.56 -8.23
N ASN A 6 5.41 15.81 -7.35
CA ASN A 6 4.88 14.76 -6.51
C ASN A 6 3.41 14.58 -6.72
N ASP A 7 3.04 14.21 -7.91
CA ASP A 7 1.68 13.81 -8.15
C ASP A 7 1.42 12.52 -7.39
N VAL A 8 0.80 12.64 -6.24
CA VAL A 8 0.43 11.48 -5.45
C VAL A 8 -0.83 10.88 -6.04
N LYS A 9 -0.78 9.60 -6.31
CA LYS A 9 -1.90 8.84 -6.86
C LYS A 9 -2.40 7.84 -5.85
N ALA A 10 -3.69 7.52 -5.93
CA ALA A 10 -4.26 6.47 -5.12
C ALA A 10 -4.17 5.14 -5.87
N SER A 11 -3.78 4.09 -5.18
CA SER A 11 -3.81 2.75 -5.75
C SER A 11 -5.24 2.24 -5.86
N ILE A 12 -5.42 1.18 -6.62
CA ILE A 12 -6.68 0.45 -6.61
C ILE A 12 -6.79 -0.23 -5.24
N GLU A 13 -7.97 -0.18 -4.66
CA GLU A 13 -8.22 -0.81 -3.37
C GLU A 13 -7.96 -2.31 -3.43
N LEU A 14 -7.19 -2.83 -2.47
CA LEU A 14 -7.03 -4.25 -2.28
C LEU A 14 -8.02 -4.73 -1.22
N THR A 15 -8.75 -5.77 -1.55
CA THR A 15 -9.66 -6.43 -0.61
C THR A 15 -9.05 -7.70 -0.04
N GLY A 16 -7.86 -8.02 -0.43
CA GLY A 16 -7.10 -9.17 0.05
C GLY A 16 -5.65 -9.03 -0.38
N THR A 17 -4.86 -10.02 -0.02
CA THR A 17 -3.44 -10.04 -0.36
C THR A 17 -3.23 -10.02 -1.88
N GLY A 18 -2.30 -9.20 -2.35
CA GLY A 18 -1.98 -9.11 -3.76
C GLY A 18 -0.98 -8.02 -4.07
N ARG A 19 -0.61 -7.98 -5.35
CA ARG A 19 0.29 -6.94 -5.86
C ARG A 19 -0.46 -5.63 -6.02
N LEU A 20 0.17 -4.55 -5.61
CA LEU A 20 -0.42 -3.23 -5.71
C LEU A 20 -0.60 -2.84 -7.18
N GLN A 21 -1.77 -2.33 -7.50
CA GLN A 21 -2.13 -1.88 -8.84
C GLN A 21 -2.60 -0.44 -8.82
N GLY A 22 -2.50 0.21 -9.96
CA GLY A 22 -3.04 1.53 -10.18
C GLY A 22 -3.75 1.59 -11.51
N TYR A 23 -4.53 2.64 -11.72
CA TYR A 23 -5.14 2.88 -13.04
C TYR A 23 -4.18 3.68 -13.88
N ILE A 24 -3.76 3.11 -15.00
CA ILE A 24 -2.91 3.77 -15.98
C ILE A 24 -3.63 3.72 -17.32
N GLY A 25 -3.92 4.91 -17.88
CA GLY A 25 -4.68 4.97 -19.10
C GLY A 25 -6.08 4.36 -18.99
N GLY A 26 -6.66 4.41 -17.79
CA GLY A 26 -7.99 3.84 -17.55
C GLY A 26 -8.02 2.35 -17.28
N SER A 27 -6.87 1.69 -17.25
CA SER A 27 -6.80 0.24 -17.04
C SER A 27 -6.07 -0.10 -15.76
N ALA A 28 -6.57 -1.11 -15.04
CA ALA A 28 -5.88 -1.64 -13.86
C ALA A 28 -4.54 -2.23 -14.28
N THR A 29 -3.47 -1.75 -13.68
CA THR A 29 -2.12 -2.09 -14.10
C THR A 29 -1.27 -2.39 -12.87
N ASN A 30 -0.50 -3.46 -12.94
CA ASN A 30 0.49 -3.76 -11.90
C ASN A 30 1.52 -2.65 -11.87
N LEU A 31 1.71 -2.08 -10.69
CA LEU A 31 2.69 -1.01 -10.52
C LEU A 31 4.10 -1.61 -10.43
N GLY A 32 5.03 -0.94 -11.08
CA GLY A 32 6.45 -1.25 -10.98
C GLY A 32 7.09 -0.42 -9.89
N PRO A 33 8.27 0.17 -10.12
CA PRO A 33 8.92 1.01 -9.12
C PRO A 33 8.05 2.18 -8.71
N ILE A 34 7.83 2.32 -7.40
CA ILE A 34 7.02 3.40 -6.84
C ILE A 34 7.56 3.80 -5.47
N ARG A 35 7.07 4.95 -4.98
CA ARG A 35 7.24 5.33 -3.59
C ARG A 35 5.87 5.37 -2.94
N ILE A 36 5.71 4.65 -1.83
CA ILE A 36 4.49 4.70 -1.04
C ILE A 36 4.63 5.83 -0.04
N ILE A 37 3.75 6.82 -0.15
CA ILE A 37 3.78 8.02 0.68
C ILE A 37 2.96 7.81 1.94
N SER A 38 1.79 7.22 1.79
CA SER A 38 0.89 6.93 2.90
C SER A 38 -0.01 5.77 2.53
N LEU A 39 -0.71 5.25 3.52
CA LEU A 39 -1.67 4.19 3.29
C LEU A 39 -2.79 4.26 4.32
N ASN A 40 -3.93 3.69 3.96
CA ASN A 40 -4.98 3.44 4.94
C ASN A 40 -5.58 2.06 4.73
N ALA A 41 -6.13 1.51 5.79
CA ALA A 41 -6.69 0.17 5.78
C ALA A 41 -7.84 0.09 6.77
N HIS A 42 -8.81 -0.75 6.45
CA HIS A 42 -9.96 -1.02 7.31
C HIS A 42 -9.83 -2.42 7.89
N LEU A 43 -9.99 -2.55 9.19
CA LEU A 43 -9.81 -3.82 9.88
C LEU A 43 -11.12 -4.59 10.00
N THR A 44 -11.01 -5.91 9.91
CA THR A 44 -12.13 -6.81 10.18
C THR A 44 -12.07 -7.40 11.59
N GLY A 45 -10.96 -7.19 12.27
CA GLY A 45 -10.76 -7.71 13.62
C GLY A 45 -9.55 -7.09 14.27
N ALA A 46 -9.26 -7.51 15.49
CA ALA A 46 -8.09 -7.03 16.21
C ALA A 46 -6.78 -7.49 15.54
N ASP A 47 -5.72 -6.75 15.81
CA ASP A 47 -4.37 -7.08 15.34
C ASP A 47 -4.26 -7.18 13.82
N GLY A 48 -4.81 -6.18 13.13
CA GLY A 48 -4.60 -6.07 11.70
C GLY A 48 -3.13 -5.96 11.36
N GLU A 49 -2.71 -6.64 10.31
CA GLU A 49 -1.29 -6.67 9.93
C GLU A 49 -1.14 -6.42 8.44
N ILE A 50 -0.21 -5.54 8.11
CA ILE A 50 0.13 -5.18 6.73
C ILE A 50 1.61 -5.42 6.56
N THR A 51 1.97 -6.27 5.59
CA THR A 51 3.36 -6.51 5.22
C THR A 51 3.51 -6.20 3.75
N ILE A 52 4.44 -5.32 3.39
CA ILE A 52 4.65 -4.96 1.99
C ILE A 52 6.07 -5.31 1.60
N HIS A 53 6.18 -6.20 0.60
CA HIS A 53 7.44 -6.70 0.07
C HIS A 53 7.82 -5.92 -1.19
N ASP A 54 9.10 -5.64 -1.36
CA ASP A 54 9.63 -5.09 -2.60
C ASP A 54 9.86 -6.23 -3.57
N ALA A 55 8.77 -6.71 -4.16
CA ALA A 55 8.78 -7.85 -5.05
C ALA A 55 7.44 -8.01 -5.73
N THR A 56 7.33 -9.00 -6.60
CA THR A 56 6.08 -9.36 -7.25
C THR A 56 5.32 -10.46 -6.50
N SER A 57 5.88 -10.92 -5.38
CA SER A 57 5.28 -11.97 -4.55
C SER A 57 5.70 -11.78 -3.10
N ALA A 58 5.16 -12.60 -2.20
CA ALA A 58 5.45 -12.51 -0.77
C ALA A 58 6.85 -13.01 -0.38
N SER A 59 7.69 -13.35 -1.35
CA SER A 59 9.02 -13.88 -1.07
C SER A 59 10.13 -12.83 -1.09
N GLY A 60 9.82 -11.58 -1.40
CA GLY A 60 10.84 -10.53 -1.48
C GLY A 60 11.12 -9.85 -0.16
N ASP A 61 11.99 -8.85 -0.21
CA ASP A 61 12.38 -8.09 0.97
C ASP A 61 11.19 -7.32 1.54
N ILE A 62 11.04 -7.36 2.85
CA ILE A 62 10.01 -6.60 3.54
C ILE A 62 10.47 -5.16 3.72
N LYS A 63 9.70 -4.22 3.20
CA LYS A 63 9.98 -2.79 3.33
C LYS A 63 9.07 -2.11 4.33
N ILE A 64 7.83 -2.56 4.46
CA ILE A 64 6.86 -2.00 5.40
C ILE A 64 6.21 -3.16 6.14
N HIS A 65 6.18 -3.07 7.46
CA HIS A 65 5.48 -4.02 8.30
C HIS A 65 4.78 -3.25 9.40
N LEU A 66 3.46 -3.26 9.37
CA LEU A 66 2.62 -2.52 10.31
C LEU A 66 1.65 -3.46 10.96
N LYS A 67 1.42 -3.25 12.25
CA LYS A 67 0.51 -4.09 13.01
C LYS A 67 -0.21 -3.21 14.02
N GLY A 68 -1.50 -3.40 14.14
CA GLY A 68 -2.26 -2.59 15.09
C GLY A 68 -3.75 -2.78 14.96
N GLY A 69 -4.49 -1.94 15.68
CA GLY A 69 -5.93 -2.00 15.75
C GLY A 69 -6.42 -2.92 16.86
N SER A 70 -7.47 -2.52 17.53
CA SER A 70 -8.00 -3.25 18.68
C SER A 70 -9.32 -3.93 18.43
N ALA A 71 -9.99 -3.62 17.32
CA ALA A 71 -11.31 -4.15 17.04
C ALA A 71 -11.62 -4.08 15.55
N SER A 72 -12.67 -4.83 15.15
CA SER A 72 -13.20 -4.69 13.80
C SER A 72 -13.72 -3.27 13.61
N ASN A 73 -13.71 -2.82 12.36
CA ASN A 73 -14.06 -1.47 11.93
C ASN A 73 -13.07 -0.38 12.36
N ASP A 74 -11.95 -0.74 12.97
CA ASP A 74 -10.86 0.21 13.16
C ASP A 74 -10.22 0.52 11.81
N THR A 75 -9.62 1.71 11.72
CA THR A 75 -8.89 2.14 10.53
C THR A 75 -7.44 2.41 10.90
N LEU A 76 -6.53 1.90 10.08
CA LEU A 76 -5.11 2.20 10.21
C LEU A 76 -4.74 3.22 9.14
N ASN A 77 -4.12 4.32 9.57
CA ASN A 77 -3.64 5.36 8.66
C ASN A 77 -2.18 5.63 9.00
N PHE A 78 -1.32 5.51 8.00
CA PHE A 78 0.10 5.78 8.17
C PHE A 78 0.59 6.73 7.09
N ASN A 79 1.35 7.73 7.51
CA ASN A 79 1.97 8.67 6.61
C ASN A 79 3.48 8.57 6.85
N PHE A 80 4.21 8.18 5.80
CA PHE A 80 5.66 7.99 5.91
C PHE A 80 6.42 9.29 5.73
N GLY A 81 5.72 10.36 5.31
CA GLY A 81 6.34 11.67 5.15
C GLY A 81 7.36 11.72 4.03
N GLY A 82 7.90 12.91 3.80
CA GLY A 82 9.00 13.12 2.88
C GLY A 82 8.78 12.47 1.52
N ASN A 83 9.73 11.69 1.10
CA ASN A 83 9.68 10.99 -0.18
C ASN A 83 9.03 9.61 -0.08
N GLY A 84 8.51 9.25 1.07
CA GLY A 84 7.91 7.94 1.26
C GLY A 84 8.91 6.80 1.30
N VAL A 85 8.41 5.58 1.11
CA VAL A 85 9.23 4.37 1.11
C VAL A 85 9.34 3.86 -0.33
N TYR A 86 10.57 3.72 -0.82
CA TYR A 86 10.83 3.33 -2.19
C TYR A 86 10.77 1.81 -2.37
N PHE A 87 10.04 1.39 -3.39
CA PHE A 87 9.96 -0.01 -3.83
C PHE A 87 10.55 -0.07 -5.23
N GLY A 88 11.71 -0.71 -5.37
CA GLY A 88 12.44 -0.71 -6.63
C GLY A 88 11.93 -1.71 -7.66
N THR A 89 11.19 -2.70 -7.24
CA THR A 89 10.63 -3.74 -8.13
C THR A 89 9.12 -3.61 -8.24
N ALA A 90 8.44 -3.74 -7.14
CA ALA A 90 6.98 -3.71 -7.06
C ALA A 90 6.59 -3.70 -5.58
N ALA A 91 5.32 -3.48 -5.31
CA ALA A 91 4.80 -3.58 -3.94
C ALA A 91 3.82 -4.74 -3.87
N TYR A 92 4.18 -5.77 -3.15
CA TYR A 92 3.30 -6.91 -2.90
C TYR A 92 2.81 -6.85 -1.45
N VAL A 93 1.50 -6.74 -1.30
CA VAL A 93 0.86 -6.46 -0.01
C VAL A 93 0.22 -7.72 0.55
N THR A 94 0.65 -8.10 1.74
CA THR A 94 0.04 -9.19 2.49
C THR A 94 -0.81 -8.59 3.60
N LEU A 95 -2.07 -8.97 3.64
CA LEU A 95 -3.05 -8.43 4.57
C LEU A 95 -3.57 -9.52 5.50
N SER A 96 -3.70 -9.20 6.78
CA SER A 96 -4.30 -10.07 7.78
C SER A 96 -5.28 -9.26 8.62
N ALA A 97 -6.51 -9.75 8.77
CA ALA A 97 -7.60 -9.07 9.46
C ALA A 97 -7.89 -7.69 8.87
N ILE A 98 -7.76 -7.57 7.55
CA ILE A 98 -7.98 -6.33 6.80
C ILE A 98 -8.78 -6.66 5.56
N ASP A 99 -9.84 -5.89 5.30
CA ASP A 99 -10.70 -6.11 4.13
C ASP A 99 -10.62 -4.97 3.10
N SER A 100 -9.88 -3.91 3.41
CA SER A 100 -9.74 -2.78 2.50
C SER A 100 -8.38 -2.13 2.75
N PHE A 101 -7.62 -1.95 1.69
CA PHE A 101 -6.30 -1.33 1.74
C PHE A 101 -6.10 -0.45 0.53
N THR A 102 -5.67 0.78 0.76
CA THR A 102 -5.32 1.71 -0.31
C THR A 102 -3.99 2.37 0.02
N ALA A 103 -3.08 2.40 -0.94
CA ALA A 103 -1.82 3.11 -0.80
C ALA A 103 -1.85 4.36 -1.68
N TYR A 104 -1.18 5.40 -1.21
CA TYR A 104 -0.99 6.62 -1.96
C TYR A 104 0.48 6.68 -2.35
N TYR A 105 0.76 6.78 -3.64
CA TYR A 105 2.09 6.60 -4.18
C TYR A 105 2.44 7.70 -5.17
N GLY A 106 3.72 7.84 -5.40
CA GLY A 106 4.23 8.80 -6.38
C GLY A 106 5.41 8.29 -7.17
#